data_8f54989891eec4b749b4aa3b329b3752
#
_entry.id   8f54989891eec4b749b4aa3b329b3752
#
_cell.length_a   1.000
_cell.length_b   1.000
_cell.length_c   1.000
_cell.angle_alpha   90.00
_cell.angle_beta   90.00
_cell.angle_gamma   90.00
#
_symmetry.space_group_name_H-M   'P 1'
#
loop_
_entity.id
_entity.type
_entity.pdbx_description
1 polymer ?
#
loop_
_entity_poly.entity_id
_entity_poly.type
_entity_poly.pdbx_seq_one_letter_code
_entity_poly.pdbx_strand_id
1 'polypeptide(L)'
;MELKAKDRAGIVHARATLAQLVGVGPEDFIGSDSPKSGGSKESKSDAEFKRKAIRDLDISDRPAFPIRGFMHDTGRNFREIETLKKEIDLFAFYKLNVFHWHLTDNPAWRIECKAYPQLNDPQYQRKGRDEGRFYTYAQIREIIEYAQHRGITVIPEIDMPGHSQYFDKTFGFSMASEQGKEVLKACLEEFMNEIPAEMCPYIHIGSDEVHISDPYGFMQFCEEIIISGGRTPLAWYPGLPSSENTISQIWSDEGRRASGKGFPRRYIDSYMGYLNLGNPIINTASFFLHQLCSVEEADEKALGGILCLWNDVRVADKTRTFPHNGMPEGLIGFAQSSWGGGKGYEGAHTYLFPKPGAEAYEALTAFEKKMSYHRDHFLEDWNVRWVANAAIEWDATITTKTVLKANGDFVEAECSLPVNAKAWGGCVDLNALCKENGIPQSEAADIWLSTEIFVERDTVITAWIGFDSPSRSTRMSDGIGEQGKWETGAHVYVSSRSAAAQTEIFPAASWNEPGAYRYHHQTWHQAPNELPYTDEQFFWMREPARVPLKAGWNTVILHCPHTLNSPNWHAAFIPVTIRPDGSVSEPTL
;
A
#
# COMPACT_ATOMS: atom_id res chain seq x y z
N MET A 1 11.07 -33.58 -14.33
CA MET A 1 10.91 -32.12 -14.34
C MET A 1 12.28 -31.48 -14.38
N GLU A 2 12.49 -30.53 -15.27
CA GLU A 2 13.76 -29.81 -15.42
C GLU A 2 13.49 -28.31 -15.24
N LEU A 3 14.29 -27.63 -14.40
CA LEU A 3 14.27 -26.17 -14.25
C LEU A 3 15.58 -25.62 -14.83
N LYS A 4 15.47 -24.70 -15.78
CA LYS A 4 16.62 -24.00 -16.37
C LYS A 4 16.47 -22.52 -16.12
N ALA A 5 17.54 -21.87 -15.69
CA ALA A 5 17.58 -20.42 -15.54
C ALA A 5 18.97 -19.89 -15.86
N LYS A 6 19.06 -18.61 -16.16
CA LYS A 6 20.31 -17.94 -16.50
C LYS A 6 21.18 -17.69 -15.25
N ASP A 7 20.53 -17.50 -14.10
CA ASP A 7 21.18 -17.16 -12.84
C ASP A 7 20.40 -17.73 -11.63
N ARG A 8 20.91 -17.46 -10.41
CA ARG A 8 20.30 -17.92 -9.16
C ARG A 8 18.90 -17.35 -8.94
N ALA A 9 18.70 -16.08 -9.25
CA ALA A 9 17.38 -15.45 -9.10
C ALA A 9 16.33 -16.11 -10.00
N GLY A 10 16.70 -16.41 -11.24
CA GLY A 10 15.85 -17.15 -12.17
C GLY A 10 15.47 -18.55 -11.66
N ILE A 11 16.35 -19.25 -10.95
CA ILE A 11 16.01 -20.54 -10.30
C ILE A 11 14.97 -20.32 -9.19
N VAL A 12 15.10 -19.28 -8.38
CA VAL A 12 14.12 -18.95 -7.34
C VAL A 12 12.75 -18.64 -7.96
N HIS A 13 12.72 -17.83 -9.01
CA HIS A 13 11.48 -17.51 -9.74
C HIS A 13 10.83 -18.76 -10.36
N ALA A 14 11.62 -19.67 -10.91
CA ALA A 14 11.12 -20.95 -11.45
C ALA A 14 10.55 -21.85 -10.32
N ARG A 15 11.21 -21.88 -9.15
CA ARG A 15 10.70 -22.59 -7.97
C ARG A 15 9.38 -21.98 -7.48
N ALA A 16 9.26 -20.64 -7.45
CA ALA A 16 8.02 -19.96 -7.09
C ALA A 16 6.87 -20.33 -8.04
N THR A 17 7.12 -20.32 -9.35
CA THR A 17 6.14 -20.81 -10.34
C THR A 17 5.72 -22.26 -10.07
N LEU A 18 6.68 -23.14 -9.82
CA LEU A 18 6.40 -24.54 -9.52
C LEU A 18 5.58 -24.68 -8.23
N ALA A 19 5.96 -23.97 -7.16
CA ALA A 19 5.26 -24.01 -5.89
C ALA A 19 3.78 -23.63 -6.05
N GLN A 20 3.50 -22.56 -6.79
CA GLN A 20 2.12 -22.14 -7.11
C GLN A 20 1.37 -23.22 -7.91
N LEU A 21 2.00 -23.87 -8.86
CA LEU A 21 1.39 -24.94 -9.67
C LEU A 21 1.04 -26.20 -8.84
N VAL A 22 1.86 -26.52 -7.84
CA VAL A 22 1.63 -27.69 -6.97
C VAL A 22 0.87 -27.38 -5.68
N GLY A 23 0.59 -26.10 -5.42
CA GLY A 23 -0.18 -25.67 -4.24
C GLY A 23 0.66 -25.58 -2.96
N VAL A 24 1.96 -25.26 -3.06
CA VAL A 24 2.87 -25.00 -1.93
C VAL A 24 2.91 -23.49 -1.67
N GLY A 25 2.77 -23.09 -0.42
CA GLY A 25 2.69 -21.68 -0.02
C GLY A 25 4.06 -20.99 0.11
N PRO A 26 4.04 -19.67 0.42
CA PRO A 26 5.25 -18.84 0.53
C PRO A 26 6.25 -19.31 1.59
N GLU A 27 5.79 -19.89 2.69
CA GLU A 27 6.64 -20.29 3.80
C GLU A 27 7.45 -21.57 3.51
N ASP A 28 6.97 -22.41 2.60
CA ASP A 28 7.52 -23.74 2.34
C ASP A 28 8.26 -23.89 1.00
N PHE A 29 8.13 -22.93 0.07
CA PHE A 29 8.61 -23.13 -1.30
C PHE A 29 10.15 -23.10 -1.45
N ILE A 30 10.88 -22.49 -0.53
CA ILE A 30 12.35 -22.45 -0.56
C ILE A 30 12.98 -23.59 0.26
N GLY A 31 12.21 -24.24 1.15
CA GLY A 31 12.69 -25.23 2.09
C GLY A 31 13.33 -24.57 3.33
N SER A 32 13.12 -25.17 4.50
CA SER A 32 13.64 -24.63 5.76
C SER A 32 15.13 -24.94 5.91
N ASP A 33 16.00 -23.98 5.57
CA ASP A 33 17.37 -23.96 6.10
C ASP A 33 17.43 -23.34 7.51
N SER A 34 16.28 -22.99 8.09
CA SER A 34 16.19 -22.50 9.47
C SER A 34 15.86 -23.66 10.42
N PRO A 35 16.56 -23.79 11.55
CA PRO A 35 16.17 -24.73 12.60
C PRO A 35 14.77 -24.33 13.08
N LYS A 36 13.81 -25.27 12.98
CA LYS A 36 12.43 -25.09 13.47
C LYS A 36 12.50 -24.65 14.93
N SER A 37 12.11 -23.41 15.21
CA SER A 37 11.88 -22.97 16.59
C SER A 37 10.75 -23.83 17.16
N GLY A 38 11.07 -24.53 18.27
CA GLY A 38 10.23 -25.56 18.86
C GLY A 38 8.85 -25.02 19.28
N GLY A 39 7.85 -25.39 18.54
CA GLY A 39 6.45 -25.31 18.87
C GLY A 39 5.72 -26.33 18.01
N SER A 40 5.45 -27.50 18.59
CA SER A 40 4.82 -28.63 17.92
C SER A 40 3.38 -28.32 17.52
N LYS A 41 3.18 -27.77 16.32
CA LYS A 41 2.08 -28.20 15.46
C LYS A 41 2.68 -29.24 14.52
N GLU A 42 2.22 -30.48 14.61
CA GLU A 42 2.55 -31.52 13.62
C GLU A 42 2.35 -30.90 12.24
N SER A 43 3.43 -30.84 11.47
CA SER A 43 3.37 -30.34 10.10
C SER A 43 2.43 -31.27 9.34
N LYS A 44 1.37 -30.72 8.78
CA LYS A 44 0.52 -31.41 7.79
C LYS A 44 1.31 -31.86 6.55
N SER A 45 2.63 -31.73 6.55
CA SER A 45 3.51 -31.88 5.40
C SER A 45 3.75 -33.30 4.95
N ASP A 46 3.50 -34.34 5.77
CA ASP A 46 3.81 -35.72 5.35
C ASP A 46 2.59 -36.56 4.93
N ALA A 47 1.38 -36.12 5.22
CA ALA A 47 0.17 -36.92 4.96
C ALA A 47 -0.67 -36.51 3.76
N GLU A 48 -0.46 -35.35 3.16
CA GLU A 48 -1.37 -34.81 2.12
C GLU A 48 -0.69 -34.18 0.89
N PHE A 49 0.51 -34.60 0.52
CA PHE A 49 0.96 -34.47 -0.86
C PHE A 49 0.10 -35.40 -1.72
N LYS A 50 -1.16 -35.05 -1.89
CA LYS A 50 -1.93 -35.55 -3.03
C LYS A 50 -1.15 -35.13 -4.26
N ARG A 51 -0.46 -36.10 -4.89
CA ARG A 51 0.22 -35.92 -6.17
C ARG A 51 -0.78 -35.32 -7.16
N LYS A 52 -0.90 -33.99 -7.19
CA LYS A 52 -1.54 -33.32 -8.31
C LYS A 52 -0.65 -33.66 -9.51
N ALA A 53 -1.14 -34.47 -10.43
CA ALA A 53 -0.44 -34.71 -11.66
C ALA A 53 -0.28 -33.35 -12.36
N ILE A 54 0.94 -32.83 -12.36
CA ILE A 54 1.28 -31.68 -13.20
C ILE A 54 1.19 -32.21 -14.62
N ARG A 55 0.35 -31.57 -15.45
CA ARG A 55 0.35 -31.86 -16.90
C ARG A 55 1.74 -31.54 -17.45
N ASP A 56 2.15 -32.21 -18.52
CA ASP A 56 3.35 -31.80 -19.24
C ASP A 56 3.19 -30.32 -19.65
N LEU A 57 3.98 -29.46 -19.03
CA LEU A 57 4.00 -28.03 -19.28
C LEU A 57 5.42 -27.63 -19.66
N ASP A 58 5.52 -26.87 -20.73
CA ASP A 58 6.73 -26.13 -21.10
C ASP A 58 6.45 -24.66 -20.83
N ILE A 59 7.15 -24.09 -19.83
CA ILE A 59 6.98 -22.69 -19.41
C ILE A 59 8.30 -21.97 -19.67
N SER A 60 8.27 -21.01 -20.61
CA SER A 60 9.34 -20.06 -20.84
C SER A 60 8.87 -18.69 -20.40
N ASP A 61 9.52 -18.11 -19.39
CA ASP A 61 9.07 -16.89 -18.73
C ASP A 61 10.24 -15.97 -18.36
N ARG A 62 10.04 -14.67 -18.41
CA ARG A 62 10.99 -13.66 -17.99
C ARG A 62 10.29 -12.42 -17.42
N PRO A 63 10.89 -11.71 -16.48
CA PRO A 63 10.33 -10.43 -16.03
C PRO A 63 10.49 -9.35 -17.11
N ALA A 64 9.49 -8.47 -17.20
CA ALA A 64 9.56 -7.27 -18.03
C ALA A 64 10.52 -6.23 -17.42
N PHE A 65 10.63 -6.18 -16.09
CA PHE A 65 11.47 -5.22 -15.38
C PHE A 65 12.50 -5.93 -14.49
N PRO A 66 13.78 -5.50 -14.51
CA PRO A 66 14.84 -6.07 -13.67
C PRO A 66 14.68 -5.72 -12.18
N ILE A 67 14.08 -4.57 -11.83
CA ILE A 67 13.79 -4.19 -10.45
C ILE A 67 12.30 -4.33 -10.19
N ARG A 68 11.96 -5.17 -9.24
CA ARG A 68 10.60 -5.42 -8.75
C ARG A 68 10.70 -5.51 -7.23
N GLY A 69 10.41 -4.41 -6.55
CA GLY A 69 10.73 -4.28 -5.14
C GLY A 69 9.53 -4.04 -4.24
N PHE A 70 9.80 -4.22 -2.97
CA PHE A 70 8.93 -3.78 -1.89
C PHE A 70 9.73 -2.96 -0.88
N MET A 71 9.21 -1.81 -0.47
CA MET A 71 9.77 -0.98 0.58
C MET A 71 8.93 -1.10 1.86
N HIS A 72 9.59 -1.29 3.00
CA HIS A 72 8.96 -1.25 4.30
C HIS A 72 9.61 -0.20 5.20
N ASP A 73 8.79 0.71 5.71
CA ASP A 73 9.17 1.72 6.68
C ASP A 73 9.24 1.13 8.09
N THR A 74 10.45 0.78 8.51
CA THR A 74 10.74 0.33 9.88
C THR A 74 11.29 1.45 10.77
N GLY A 75 11.62 2.59 10.18
CA GLY A 75 12.03 3.81 10.89
C GLY A 75 10.92 4.35 11.78
N ARG A 76 9.70 4.44 11.22
CA ARG A 76 8.53 4.96 11.93
C ARG A 76 7.87 3.93 12.84
N ASN A 77 7.82 2.65 12.45
CA ASN A 77 7.28 1.55 13.26
C ASN A 77 8.20 0.33 13.15
N PHE A 78 8.92 0.03 14.22
CA PHE A 78 9.90 -1.07 14.24
C PHE A 78 9.25 -2.43 13.94
N ARG A 79 9.96 -3.30 13.22
CA ARG A 79 9.55 -4.67 12.90
C ARG A 79 10.51 -5.71 13.43
N GLU A 80 9.99 -6.80 13.95
CA GLU A 80 10.80 -7.94 14.38
C GLU A 80 11.43 -8.65 13.18
N ILE A 81 12.61 -9.20 13.37
CA ILE A 81 13.37 -9.93 12.33
C ILE A 81 12.54 -11.06 11.71
N GLU A 82 11.79 -11.81 12.51
CA GLU A 82 10.96 -12.90 12.01
C GLU A 82 9.80 -12.42 11.15
N THR A 83 9.28 -11.22 11.43
CA THR A 83 8.26 -10.59 10.55
C THR A 83 8.87 -10.20 9.20
N LEU A 84 10.07 -9.60 9.20
CA LEU A 84 10.76 -9.23 7.97
C LEU A 84 11.11 -10.46 7.13
N LYS A 85 11.51 -11.57 7.74
CA LYS A 85 11.75 -12.83 7.03
C LYS A 85 10.47 -13.36 6.37
N LYS A 86 9.35 -13.34 7.10
CA LYS A 86 8.05 -13.74 6.57
C LYS A 86 7.64 -12.88 5.35
N GLU A 87 7.87 -11.57 5.42
CA GLU A 87 7.64 -10.66 4.29
C GLU A 87 8.55 -11.00 3.09
N ILE A 88 9.84 -11.25 3.34
CA ILE A 88 10.82 -11.62 2.31
C ILE A 88 10.42 -12.94 1.63
N ASP A 89 9.86 -13.91 2.36
CA ASP A 89 9.32 -15.15 1.79
C ASP A 89 8.16 -14.86 0.83
N LEU A 90 7.24 -13.98 1.24
CA LEU A 90 6.13 -13.56 0.40
C LEU A 90 6.61 -12.82 -0.86
N PHE A 91 7.59 -11.92 -0.72
CA PHE A 91 8.17 -11.20 -1.86
C PHE A 91 8.78 -12.16 -2.88
N ALA A 92 9.57 -13.11 -2.42
CA ALA A 92 10.20 -14.11 -3.29
C ALA A 92 9.16 -15.02 -3.96
N PHE A 93 8.10 -15.41 -3.25
CA PHE A 93 7.00 -16.22 -3.78
C PHE A 93 6.25 -15.51 -4.93
N TYR A 94 6.11 -14.20 -4.85
CA TYR A 94 5.56 -13.36 -5.92
C TYR A 94 6.61 -12.76 -6.85
N LYS A 95 7.84 -13.33 -6.84
CA LYS A 95 8.94 -13.01 -7.76
C LYS A 95 9.44 -11.55 -7.69
N LEU A 96 9.25 -10.87 -6.55
CA LEU A 96 9.97 -9.64 -6.28
C LEU A 96 11.43 -9.97 -5.98
N ASN A 97 12.34 -9.03 -6.29
CA ASN A 97 13.78 -9.26 -6.17
C ASN A 97 14.53 -8.11 -5.47
N VAL A 98 13.79 -7.16 -4.92
CA VAL A 98 14.36 -6.06 -4.13
C VAL A 98 13.55 -5.88 -2.84
N PHE A 99 14.25 -5.77 -1.72
CA PHE A 99 13.72 -5.31 -0.45
C PHE A 99 14.36 -3.96 -0.12
N HIS A 100 13.61 -2.87 -0.24
CA HIS A 100 14.02 -1.54 0.15
C HIS A 100 13.68 -1.35 1.62
N TRP A 101 14.69 -1.25 2.47
CA TRP A 101 14.54 -1.22 3.91
C TRP A 101 14.76 0.20 4.45
N HIS A 102 13.67 0.91 4.72
CA HIS A 102 13.71 2.27 5.28
C HIS A 102 13.99 2.20 6.78
N LEU A 103 15.26 2.47 7.16
CA LEU A 103 15.81 2.18 8.48
C LEU A 103 15.82 3.38 9.42
N THR A 104 15.69 4.60 8.90
CA THR A 104 15.75 5.82 9.71
C THR A 104 14.64 6.78 9.30
N ASP A 105 13.97 7.38 10.28
CA ASP A 105 12.98 8.43 10.08
C ASP A 105 12.79 9.23 11.37
N ASN A 106 12.05 10.33 11.35
CA ASN A 106 11.82 11.24 12.46
C ASN A 106 11.70 10.61 13.85
N PRO A 107 11.06 9.42 14.02
CA PRO A 107 11.01 8.78 15.33
C PRO A 107 12.34 8.25 15.83
N ALA A 108 13.18 7.68 14.96
CA ALA A 108 14.37 6.96 15.41
C ALA A 108 15.37 6.61 14.30
N TRP A 109 16.62 6.44 14.71
CA TRP A 109 17.66 5.74 13.99
C TRP A 109 17.60 4.24 14.35
N ARG A 110 17.29 3.36 13.40
CA ARG A 110 17.08 1.93 13.65
C ARG A 110 18.27 1.04 13.32
N ILE A 111 19.44 1.60 13.12
CA ILE A 111 20.69 0.88 12.85
C ILE A 111 21.56 0.96 14.10
N GLU A 112 22.21 -0.15 14.51
CA GLU A 112 23.26 -0.10 15.53
C GLU A 112 24.30 0.96 15.15
N CYS A 113 24.67 1.82 16.08
CA CYS A 113 25.70 2.83 15.84
C CYS A 113 26.73 2.78 16.97
N LYS A 114 27.93 2.29 16.67
CA LYS A 114 29.04 2.17 17.61
C LYS A 114 29.81 3.48 17.72
N ALA A 115 29.93 4.23 16.61
CA ALA A 115 30.60 5.52 16.58
C ALA A 115 29.85 6.57 17.43
N TYR A 116 28.51 6.53 17.37
CA TYR A 116 27.63 7.45 18.12
C TYR A 116 26.49 6.68 18.78
N PRO A 117 26.75 5.94 19.88
CA PRO A 117 25.74 5.10 20.54
C PRO A 117 24.49 5.86 20.99
N GLN A 118 24.61 7.19 21.22
CA GLN A 118 23.50 8.06 21.59
C GLN A 118 22.40 8.15 20.52
N LEU A 119 22.65 7.79 19.26
CA LEU A 119 21.62 7.66 18.22
C LEU A 119 20.61 6.55 18.53
N ASN A 120 21.04 5.52 19.29
CA ASN A 120 20.19 4.44 19.73
C ASN A 120 19.56 4.66 21.13
N ASP A 121 19.88 5.78 21.81
CA ASP A 121 19.37 6.07 23.14
C ASP A 121 17.88 6.46 23.07
N PRO A 122 16.99 5.76 23.79
CA PRO A 122 15.55 6.01 23.76
C PRO A 122 15.15 7.42 24.18
N GLN A 123 15.99 8.14 24.97
CA GLN A 123 15.67 9.49 25.41
C GLN A 123 15.53 10.52 24.28
N TYR A 124 16.21 10.28 23.13
CA TYR A 124 16.19 11.17 21.96
C TYR A 124 15.17 10.74 20.90
N GLN A 125 14.61 9.55 21.06
CA GLN A 125 13.64 8.99 20.11
C GLN A 125 12.21 9.47 20.42
N ARG A 126 11.30 9.30 19.45
CA ARG A 126 9.90 9.70 19.64
C ARG A 126 9.21 8.72 20.58
N LYS A 127 8.63 9.27 21.65
CA LYS A 127 7.89 8.50 22.65
C LYS A 127 6.67 7.78 22.01
N GLY A 128 6.49 6.50 22.36
CA GLY A 128 5.42 5.65 21.84
C GLY A 128 5.69 5.07 20.45
N ARG A 129 6.91 5.26 19.91
CA ARG A 129 7.33 4.77 18.61
C ARG A 129 8.50 3.79 18.73
N ASP A 130 8.34 2.75 19.55
CA ASP A 130 9.32 1.67 19.73
C ASP A 130 10.71 2.20 20.17
N GLU A 131 10.76 3.05 21.19
CA GLU A 131 11.99 3.69 21.69
C GLU A 131 13.04 2.64 22.11
N GLY A 132 14.27 2.87 21.76
CA GLY A 132 15.40 2.00 22.07
C GLY A 132 15.46 0.73 21.20
N ARG A 133 14.53 0.56 20.25
CA ARG A 133 14.57 -0.55 19.31
C ARG A 133 15.40 -0.17 18.09
N PHE A 134 16.35 -1.03 17.75
CA PHE A 134 17.19 -0.92 16.55
C PHE A 134 17.65 -2.31 16.12
N TYR A 135 18.15 -2.43 14.91
CA TYR A 135 18.75 -3.65 14.38
C TYR A 135 20.25 -3.65 14.62
N THR A 136 20.77 -4.69 15.25
CA THR A 136 22.22 -4.90 15.35
C THR A 136 22.80 -5.22 13.97
N TYR A 137 24.08 -4.97 13.76
CA TYR A 137 24.73 -5.35 12.50
C TYR A 137 24.66 -6.86 12.23
N ALA A 138 24.63 -7.68 13.27
CA ALA A 138 24.39 -9.11 13.13
C ALA A 138 23.00 -9.40 12.54
N GLN A 139 21.96 -8.73 13.02
CA GLN A 139 20.59 -8.86 12.50
C GLN A 139 20.46 -8.32 11.08
N ILE A 140 21.14 -7.21 10.76
CA ILE A 140 21.15 -6.65 9.41
C ILE A 140 21.79 -7.64 8.44
N ARG A 141 22.93 -8.23 8.77
CA ARG A 141 23.57 -9.29 7.96
C ARG A 141 22.65 -10.49 7.79
N GLU A 142 22.02 -10.94 8.86
CA GLU A 142 21.07 -12.06 8.84
C GLU A 142 19.92 -11.82 7.84
N ILE A 143 19.32 -10.63 7.83
CA ILE A 143 18.25 -10.28 6.88
C ILE A 143 18.79 -10.21 5.45
N ILE A 144 19.96 -9.63 5.23
CA ILE A 144 20.57 -9.55 3.90
C ILE A 144 20.86 -10.96 3.35
N GLU A 145 21.48 -11.82 4.14
CA GLU A 145 21.77 -13.21 3.75
C GLU A 145 20.49 -14.00 3.47
N TYR A 146 19.48 -13.83 4.33
CA TYR A 146 18.18 -14.45 4.17
C TYR A 146 17.50 -14.05 2.87
N ALA A 147 17.54 -12.75 2.54
CA ALA A 147 17.02 -12.20 1.30
C ALA A 147 17.80 -12.70 0.07
N GLN A 148 19.13 -12.68 0.13
CA GLN A 148 20.00 -13.17 -0.96
C GLN A 148 19.75 -14.65 -1.30
N HIS A 149 19.49 -15.50 -0.30
CA HIS A 149 19.13 -16.90 -0.51
C HIS A 149 17.82 -17.03 -1.31
N ARG A 150 16.98 -16.00 -1.29
CA ARG A 150 15.70 -15.91 -1.99
C ARG A 150 15.75 -15.10 -3.29
N GLY A 151 16.96 -14.73 -3.74
CA GLY A 151 17.15 -13.93 -4.95
C GLY A 151 16.73 -12.48 -4.79
N ILE A 152 16.69 -11.98 -3.56
CA ILE A 152 16.30 -10.61 -3.22
C ILE A 152 17.54 -9.82 -2.79
N THR A 153 17.73 -8.65 -3.39
CA THR A 153 18.73 -7.67 -2.99
C THR A 153 18.13 -6.70 -1.98
N VAL A 154 18.82 -6.48 -0.86
CA VAL A 154 18.41 -5.46 0.12
C VAL A 154 19.01 -4.11 -0.25
N ILE A 155 18.17 -3.08 -0.26
CA ILE A 155 18.55 -1.67 -0.40
C ILE A 155 18.27 -0.99 0.95
N PRO A 156 19.26 -0.78 1.81
CA PRO A 156 19.06 -0.01 3.04
C PRO A 156 18.89 1.47 2.71
N GLU A 157 17.95 2.11 3.36
CA GLU A 157 17.78 3.55 3.32
C GLU A 157 18.16 4.19 4.65
N ILE A 158 19.05 5.16 4.57
CA ILE A 158 19.41 6.09 5.65
C ILE A 158 18.97 7.46 5.18
N ASP A 159 17.80 7.89 5.61
CA ASP A 159 17.19 9.13 5.14
C ASP A 159 17.93 10.36 5.69
N MET A 160 18.44 11.17 4.78
CA MET A 160 19.31 12.30 5.05
C MET A 160 19.07 13.44 4.06
N PRO A 161 19.07 14.71 4.47
CA PRO A 161 19.11 15.22 5.82
C PRO A 161 17.70 15.46 6.40
N GLY A 162 16.65 15.14 5.64
CA GLY A 162 15.26 15.20 6.05
C GLY A 162 14.90 14.09 7.04
N HIS A 163 13.65 14.07 7.51
CA HIS A 163 13.09 13.03 8.37
C HIS A 163 13.99 12.63 9.56
N SER A 164 14.70 13.59 10.16
CA SER A 164 15.82 13.36 11.08
C SER A 164 15.64 13.99 12.46
N GLN A 165 14.41 14.19 12.95
CA GLN A 165 14.17 14.85 14.24
C GLN A 165 14.92 14.22 15.43
N TYR A 166 15.08 12.90 15.42
CA TYR A 166 15.88 12.19 16.43
C TYR A 166 17.33 12.69 16.45
N PHE A 167 17.91 12.98 15.27
CA PHE A 167 19.29 13.44 15.13
C PHE A 167 19.47 14.84 15.74
N ASP A 168 18.57 15.77 15.39
CA ASP A 168 18.59 17.12 15.94
C ASP A 168 18.45 17.11 17.47
N LYS A 169 17.63 16.22 18.01
CA LYS A 169 17.49 16.05 19.46
C LYS A 169 18.73 15.47 20.10
N THR A 170 19.41 14.54 19.43
CA THR A 170 20.62 13.88 19.95
C THR A 170 21.79 14.82 20.02
N PHE A 171 21.99 15.64 18.98
CA PHE A 171 23.23 16.42 18.81
C PHE A 171 23.04 17.94 19.01
N GLY A 172 21.81 18.46 18.88
CA GLY A 172 21.54 19.89 18.95
C GLY A 172 21.86 20.65 17.65
N PHE A 173 22.16 19.95 16.56
CA PHE A 173 22.40 20.49 15.23
C PHE A 173 21.86 19.54 14.16
N SER A 174 21.61 20.07 12.94
CA SER A 174 21.07 19.27 11.85
C SER A 174 22.11 18.43 11.12
N MET A 175 21.67 17.39 10.42
CA MET A 175 22.51 16.58 9.54
C MET A 175 23.20 17.41 8.44
N ALA A 176 22.58 18.50 7.99
CA ALA A 176 23.11 19.35 6.92
C ALA A 176 24.19 20.32 7.39
N SER A 177 24.43 20.47 8.71
CA SER A 177 25.54 21.26 9.24
C SER A 177 26.88 20.57 9.03
N GLU A 178 28.00 21.32 9.16
CA GLU A 178 29.34 20.73 9.05
C GLU A 178 29.55 19.65 10.12
N GLN A 179 29.14 19.90 11.38
CA GLN A 179 29.18 18.90 12.43
C GLN A 179 28.29 17.67 12.11
N GLY A 180 27.11 17.91 11.51
CA GLY A 180 26.22 16.85 11.07
C GLY A 180 26.83 15.98 9.98
N LYS A 181 27.50 16.57 9.02
CA LYS A 181 28.24 15.84 7.98
C LYS A 181 29.37 14.98 8.56
N GLU A 182 30.09 15.46 9.59
CA GLU A 182 31.13 14.66 10.25
C GLU A 182 30.51 13.42 10.93
N VAL A 183 29.38 13.57 11.61
CA VAL A 183 28.66 12.46 12.24
C VAL A 183 28.15 11.49 11.17
N LEU A 184 27.51 11.99 10.10
CA LEU A 184 26.99 11.15 9.03
C LEU A 184 28.09 10.38 8.32
N LYS A 185 29.24 11.00 8.07
CA LYS A 185 30.39 10.33 7.48
C LYS A 185 30.82 9.13 8.33
N ALA A 186 30.99 9.31 9.63
CA ALA A 186 31.37 8.22 10.53
C ALA A 186 30.31 7.11 10.58
N CYS A 187 29.02 7.46 10.58
CA CYS A 187 27.92 6.47 10.55
C CYS A 187 27.90 5.68 9.23
N LEU A 188 28.06 6.34 8.09
CA LEU A 188 28.10 5.70 6.77
C LEU A 188 29.32 4.80 6.62
N GLU A 189 30.50 5.28 7.03
CA GLU A 189 31.73 4.49 7.00
C GLU A 189 31.63 3.26 7.93
N GLU A 190 31.05 3.41 9.13
CA GLU A 190 30.79 2.29 10.04
C GLU A 190 29.86 1.28 9.38
N PHE A 191 28.72 1.72 8.85
CA PHE A 191 27.77 0.85 8.16
C PHE A 191 28.44 0.06 7.03
N MET A 192 29.24 0.76 6.21
CA MET A 192 29.92 0.15 5.08
C MET A 192 31.04 -0.81 5.47
N ASN A 193 31.67 -0.61 6.61
CA ASN A 193 32.66 -1.54 7.17
C ASN A 193 32.00 -2.80 7.76
N GLU A 194 30.84 -2.66 8.40
CA GLU A 194 30.10 -3.77 9.00
C GLU A 194 29.34 -4.62 7.96
N ILE A 195 28.90 -4.00 6.88
CA ILE A 195 28.15 -4.65 5.80
C ILE A 195 28.93 -4.52 4.50
N PRO A 196 29.61 -5.56 4.01
CA PRO A 196 30.40 -5.50 2.77
C PRO A 196 29.59 -5.14 1.53
N ALA A 197 30.22 -4.52 0.52
CA ALA A 197 29.54 -4.10 -0.71
C ALA A 197 28.95 -5.27 -1.50
N GLU A 198 29.55 -6.46 -1.42
CA GLU A 198 29.07 -7.69 -2.04
C GLU A 198 27.71 -8.14 -1.45
N MET A 199 27.48 -7.85 -0.18
CA MET A 199 26.20 -8.11 0.48
C MET A 199 25.16 -7.03 0.18
N CYS A 200 25.61 -5.77 0.07
CA CYS A 200 24.75 -4.61 -0.07
C CYS A 200 25.33 -3.60 -1.08
N PRO A 201 25.11 -3.79 -2.39
CA PRO A 201 25.67 -2.95 -3.44
C PRO A 201 25.02 -1.58 -3.60
N TYR A 202 23.99 -1.30 -2.84
CA TYR A 202 23.20 -0.08 -2.89
C TYR A 202 23.05 0.56 -1.52
N ILE A 203 22.96 1.89 -1.46
CA ILE A 203 22.48 2.66 -0.30
C ILE A 203 21.55 3.75 -0.80
N HIS A 204 20.37 3.84 -0.20
CA HIS A 204 19.42 4.90 -0.49
C HIS A 204 19.61 6.05 0.50
N ILE A 205 19.75 7.28 -0.03
CA ILE A 205 20.04 8.49 0.74
C ILE A 205 18.77 9.10 1.34
N GLY A 206 17.60 8.80 0.79
CA GLY A 206 16.36 9.52 1.07
C GLY A 206 16.34 10.86 0.34
N SER A 207 16.41 11.97 1.05
CA SER A 207 16.60 13.34 0.57
C SER A 207 15.37 14.06 0.01
N ASP A 208 14.18 13.53 0.22
CA ASP A 208 12.91 14.19 -0.10
C ASP A 208 12.42 15.12 1.03
N GLU A 209 11.38 15.89 0.72
CA GLU A 209 10.62 16.74 1.65
C GLU A 209 11.47 17.66 2.56
N VAL A 210 12.65 18.08 2.10
CA VAL A 210 13.58 18.91 2.87
C VAL A 210 14.13 20.09 2.07
N HIS A 211 14.33 21.21 2.78
CA HIS A 211 15.00 22.39 2.25
C HIS A 211 16.21 22.74 3.12
N ILE A 212 17.38 22.85 2.51
CA ILE A 212 18.63 23.21 3.16
C ILE A 212 19.37 24.29 2.38
N SER A 213 20.35 24.95 3.00
CA SER A 213 21.09 26.06 2.39
C SER A 213 22.00 25.63 1.23
N ASP A 214 22.59 24.44 1.29
CA ASP A 214 23.48 23.90 0.26
C ASP A 214 23.02 22.48 -0.16
N PRO A 215 21.97 22.36 -0.98
CA PRO A 215 21.45 21.06 -1.39
C PRO A 215 22.40 20.29 -2.31
N TYR A 216 23.14 20.97 -3.17
CA TYR A 216 24.11 20.33 -4.07
C TYR A 216 25.34 19.80 -3.33
N GLY A 217 25.93 20.60 -2.46
CA GLY A 217 27.10 20.20 -1.68
C GLY A 217 26.78 19.06 -0.71
N PHE A 218 25.57 19.05 -0.11
CA PHE A 218 25.14 17.95 0.75
C PHE A 218 25.00 16.63 -0.03
N MET A 219 24.32 16.65 -1.17
CA MET A 219 24.15 15.44 -1.99
C MET A 219 25.48 14.93 -2.52
N GLN A 220 26.34 15.81 -3.03
CA GLN A 220 27.68 15.44 -3.46
C GLN A 220 28.47 14.76 -2.33
N PHE A 221 28.43 15.31 -1.13
CA PHE A 221 29.08 14.72 0.05
C PHE A 221 28.60 13.29 0.32
N CYS A 222 27.28 13.04 0.33
CA CYS A 222 26.72 11.71 0.55
C CYS A 222 27.11 10.74 -0.58
N GLU A 223 26.97 11.18 -1.84
CA GLU A 223 27.28 10.38 -3.02
C GLU A 223 28.75 9.97 -3.07
N GLU A 224 29.68 10.89 -2.79
CA GLU A 224 31.13 10.60 -2.77
C GLU A 224 31.50 9.53 -1.74
N ILE A 225 30.91 9.56 -0.54
CA ILE A 225 31.15 8.57 0.50
C ILE A 225 30.63 7.19 0.04
N ILE A 226 29.41 7.12 -0.47
CA ILE A 226 28.77 5.86 -0.87
C ILE A 226 29.51 5.24 -2.07
N ILE A 227 29.87 6.06 -3.08
CA ILE A 227 30.60 5.60 -4.27
C ILE A 227 32.01 5.15 -3.90
N SER A 228 32.72 5.89 -3.02
CA SER A 228 34.04 5.49 -2.56
C SER A 228 34.02 4.17 -1.78
N GLY A 229 32.90 3.87 -1.13
CA GLY A 229 32.63 2.57 -0.51
C GLY A 229 32.23 1.47 -1.49
N GLY A 230 32.34 1.68 -2.81
CA GLY A 230 32.06 0.69 -3.85
C GLY A 230 30.56 0.41 -4.07
N ARG A 231 29.68 1.36 -3.74
CA ARG A 231 28.22 1.20 -3.85
C ARG A 231 27.58 2.22 -4.77
N THR A 232 26.38 1.89 -5.25
CA THR A 232 25.57 2.81 -6.04
C THR A 232 24.58 3.53 -5.14
N PRO A 233 24.57 4.87 -5.11
CA PRO A 233 23.57 5.64 -4.37
C PRO A 233 22.21 5.62 -5.07
N LEU A 234 21.13 5.64 -4.27
CA LEU A 234 19.76 5.94 -4.69
C LEU A 234 19.25 7.15 -3.92
N ALA A 235 18.28 7.86 -4.49
CA ALA A 235 17.62 8.98 -3.81
C ALA A 235 16.18 9.16 -4.33
N TRP A 236 15.31 9.71 -3.50
CA TRP A 236 13.95 10.07 -3.92
C TRP A 236 13.95 11.19 -4.97
N TYR A 237 12.99 11.10 -5.91
CA TYR A 237 12.76 12.13 -6.91
C TYR A 237 11.24 12.45 -7.05
N PRO A 238 10.84 13.71 -6.84
CA PRO A 238 11.62 14.88 -6.49
C PRO A 238 12.25 14.79 -5.08
N GLY A 239 13.37 15.47 -4.91
CA GLY A 239 14.16 15.54 -3.69
C GLY A 239 15.33 16.50 -3.89
N LEU A 240 16.34 16.44 -3.02
CA LEU A 240 17.56 17.21 -3.24
C LEU A 240 18.25 16.80 -4.56
N PRO A 241 18.96 17.73 -5.24
CA PRO A 241 19.55 17.49 -6.55
C PRO A 241 20.69 16.47 -6.49
N SER A 242 20.50 15.32 -7.11
CA SER A 242 21.48 14.22 -7.18
C SER A 242 22.22 14.16 -8.52
N SER A 243 23.40 13.53 -8.54
CA SER A 243 24.22 13.34 -9.74
C SER A 243 23.67 12.27 -10.69
N GLU A 244 24.29 12.14 -11.88
CA GLU A 244 23.95 11.09 -12.86
C GLU A 244 24.29 9.66 -12.37
N ASN A 245 25.17 9.53 -11.38
CA ASN A 245 25.54 8.25 -10.79
C ASN A 245 24.46 7.70 -9.85
N THR A 246 23.57 8.57 -9.37
CA THR A 246 22.49 8.22 -8.44
C THR A 246 21.26 7.76 -9.20
N ILE A 247 20.69 6.61 -8.80
CA ILE A 247 19.43 6.12 -9.32
C ILE A 247 18.29 6.91 -8.64
N SER A 248 17.41 7.50 -9.45
CA SER A 248 16.25 8.24 -8.93
C SER A 248 15.08 7.30 -8.63
N GLN A 249 14.52 7.33 -7.41
CA GLN A 249 13.28 6.64 -7.08
C GLN A 249 12.13 7.65 -7.10
N ILE A 250 11.22 7.47 -8.07
CA ILE A 250 10.12 8.40 -8.35
C ILE A 250 8.96 8.12 -7.41
N TRP A 251 8.51 9.14 -6.66
CA TRP A 251 7.47 8.97 -5.65
C TRP A 251 6.27 9.89 -5.80
N SER A 252 6.36 10.93 -6.63
CA SER A 252 5.29 11.93 -6.76
C SER A 252 4.80 12.11 -8.19
N ASP A 253 3.67 12.81 -8.36
CA ASP A 253 3.11 13.15 -9.67
C ASP A 253 4.06 14.03 -10.51
N GLU A 254 4.86 14.88 -9.87
CA GLU A 254 5.90 15.67 -10.53
C GLU A 254 6.97 14.74 -11.14
N GLY A 255 7.45 13.77 -10.36
CA GLY A 255 8.42 12.78 -10.82
C GLY A 255 7.85 11.92 -11.94
N ARG A 256 6.58 11.47 -11.82
CA ARG A 256 5.90 10.70 -12.86
C ARG A 256 5.82 11.47 -14.18
N ARG A 257 5.45 12.74 -14.15
CA ARG A 257 5.41 13.58 -15.37
C ARG A 257 6.78 13.75 -16.02
N ALA A 258 7.85 13.72 -15.22
CA ALA A 258 9.21 13.77 -15.71
C ALA A 258 9.72 12.40 -16.23
N SER A 259 9.11 11.29 -15.83
CA SER A 259 9.52 9.93 -16.19
C SER A 259 9.25 9.56 -17.64
N GLY A 260 9.67 8.38 -18.05
CA GLY A 260 9.52 7.88 -19.42
C GLY A 260 10.79 8.09 -20.26
N LYS A 261 10.66 7.92 -21.57
CA LYS A 261 11.81 7.93 -22.52
C LYS A 261 12.70 9.17 -22.47
N GLY A 262 12.20 10.29 -21.95
CA GLY A 262 12.94 11.54 -21.81
C GLY A 262 13.66 11.72 -20.49
N PHE A 263 13.50 10.84 -19.52
CA PHE A 263 14.14 10.99 -18.21
C PHE A 263 15.68 10.91 -18.34
N PRO A 264 16.42 11.83 -17.71
CA PRO A 264 17.86 11.99 -18.03
C PRO A 264 18.73 10.85 -17.50
N ARG A 265 18.31 10.14 -16.42
CA ARG A 265 19.12 9.15 -15.71
C ARG A 265 18.33 7.86 -15.41
N ARG A 266 18.99 6.88 -14.80
CA ARG A 266 18.33 5.66 -14.35
C ARG A 266 17.33 5.96 -13.26
N TYR A 267 16.16 5.29 -13.31
CA TYR A 267 15.09 5.51 -12.34
C TYR A 267 14.27 4.26 -12.05
N ILE A 268 13.63 4.31 -10.89
CA ILE A 268 12.72 3.32 -10.35
C ILE A 268 11.38 4.00 -10.10
N ASP A 269 10.28 3.36 -10.44
CA ASP A 269 8.93 3.90 -10.25
C ASP A 269 8.34 3.40 -8.92
N SER A 270 8.07 4.33 -8.01
CA SER A 270 7.26 4.13 -6.81
C SER A 270 6.00 4.99 -6.81
N TYR A 271 5.77 5.76 -7.86
CA TYR A 271 4.52 6.46 -8.06
C TYR A 271 3.40 5.45 -8.31
N MET A 272 2.22 5.70 -7.74
CA MET A 272 1.11 4.72 -7.70
C MET A 272 1.43 3.43 -6.94
N GLY A 273 2.53 3.40 -6.20
CA GLY A 273 2.96 2.26 -5.40
C GLY A 273 2.95 2.51 -3.89
N TYR A 274 2.13 3.43 -3.38
CA TYR A 274 2.00 3.71 -1.94
C TYR A 274 0.75 3.05 -1.36
N LEU A 275 0.95 2.00 -0.56
CA LEU A 275 -0.13 1.25 0.08
C LEU A 275 -0.87 2.05 1.16
N ASN A 276 -0.20 3.02 1.79
CA ASN A 276 -0.77 3.84 2.86
C ASN A 276 -1.60 5.04 2.36
N LEU A 277 -1.59 5.30 1.06
CA LEU A 277 -2.39 6.35 0.45
C LEU A 277 -3.68 5.78 -0.15
N GLY A 278 -4.81 6.32 0.26
CA GLY A 278 -6.10 5.96 -0.30
C GLY A 278 -6.64 4.59 0.13
N ASN A 279 -7.60 4.12 -0.61
CA ASN A 279 -8.38 2.91 -0.35
C ASN A 279 -7.67 1.67 -0.94
N PRO A 280 -7.38 0.62 -0.15
CA PRO A 280 -6.66 -0.56 -0.64
C PRO A 280 -7.39 -1.32 -1.75
N ILE A 281 -8.73 -1.28 -1.78
CA ILE A 281 -9.51 -1.94 -2.82
C ILE A 281 -9.24 -1.29 -4.19
N ILE A 282 -9.28 0.04 -4.23
CA ILE A 282 -8.96 0.82 -5.43
C ILE A 282 -7.47 0.68 -5.77
N ASN A 283 -6.60 0.77 -4.76
CA ASN A 283 -5.16 0.67 -4.95
C ASN A 283 -4.75 -0.67 -5.57
N THR A 284 -5.35 -1.79 -5.16
CA THR A 284 -5.06 -3.12 -5.74
C THR A 284 -5.33 -3.13 -7.25
N ALA A 285 -6.49 -2.59 -7.69
CA ALA A 285 -6.81 -2.46 -9.11
C ALA A 285 -5.84 -1.50 -9.81
N SER A 286 -5.53 -0.37 -9.19
CA SER A 286 -4.61 0.64 -9.75
C SER A 286 -3.20 0.07 -9.94
N PHE A 287 -2.66 -0.68 -8.98
CA PHE A 287 -1.33 -1.32 -9.09
C PHE A 287 -1.30 -2.36 -10.20
N PHE A 288 -2.38 -3.11 -10.39
CA PHE A 288 -2.50 -4.06 -11.49
C PHE A 288 -2.56 -3.38 -12.85
N LEU A 289 -3.28 -2.27 -12.97
CA LEU A 289 -3.51 -1.56 -14.24
C LEU A 289 -2.39 -0.58 -14.60
N HIS A 290 -1.52 -0.21 -13.65
CA HIS A 290 -0.49 0.80 -13.84
C HIS A 290 0.59 0.36 -14.85
N GLN A 291 0.95 1.27 -15.77
CA GLN A 291 2.13 1.11 -16.62
C GLN A 291 3.38 1.58 -15.89
N LEU A 292 4.15 0.62 -15.42
CA LEU A 292 5.35 0.89 -14.64
C LEU A 292 6.38 1.70 -15.47
N CYS A 293 6.99 2.69 -14.87
CA CYS A 293 7.95 3.59 -15.53
C CYS A 293 7.40 4.34 -16.77
N SER A 294 6.10 4.26 -17.07
CA SER A 294 5.50 4.78 -18.30
C SER A 294 6.11 4.17 -19.59
N VAL A 295 6.58 2.92 -19.51
CA VAL A 295 7.13 2.13 -20.63
C VAL A 295 6.59 0.70 -20.61
N GLU A 296 6.64 -0.01 -21.74
CA GLU A 296 6.09 -1.38 -21.83
C GLU A 296 6.99 -2.43 -21.15
N GLU A 297 8.29 -2.25 -21.23
CA GLU A 297 9.31 -3.05 -20.56
C GLU A 297 10.54 -2.18 -20.25
N ALA A 298 11.40 -2.68 -19.39
CA ALA A 298 12.62 -1.98 -18.98
C ALA A 298 13.52 -1.63 -20.17
N ASP A 299 14.21 -0.53 -20.02
CA ASP A 299 15.32 -0.09 -20.89
C ASP A 299 16.56 0.24 -20.05
N GLU A 300 17.55 0.91 -20.63
CA GLU A 300 18.78 1.30 -19.93
C GLU A 300 18.54 2.25 -18.74
N LYS A 301 17.42 2.97 -18.72
CA LYS A 301 17.05 3.95 -17.69
C LYS A 301 15.88 3.52 -16.84
N ALA A 302 14.83 3.02 -17.42
CA ALA A 302 13.61 2.56 -16.76
C ALA A 302 13.84 1.16 -16.16
N LEU A 303 14.22 1.11 -14.87
CA LEU A 303 14.67 -0.13 -14.24
C LEU A 303 13.52 -0.99 -13.68
N GLY A 304 12.36 -0.41 -13.41
CA GLY A 304 11.22 -1.10 -12.80
C GLY A 304 10.64 -0.33 -11.64
N GLY A 305 10.07 -1.01 -10.65
CA GLY A 305 9.36 -0.34 -9.56
C GLY A 305 9.57 -0.95 -8.19
N ILE A 306 9.22 -0.15 -7.19
CA ILE A 306 9.18 -0.53 -5.77
C ILE A 306 7.85 -0.11 -5.19
N LEU A 307 7.06 -1.08 -4.72
CA LEU A 307 5.83 -0.85 -3.95
C LEU A 307 6.20 -0.45 -2.52
N CYS A 308 5.61 0.63 -2.00
CA CYS A 308 5.99 1.20 -0.72
C CYS A 308 4.91 1.04 0.35
N LEU A 309 5.31 0.60 1.53
CA LEU A 309 4.48 0.56 2.73
C LEU A 309 5.03 1.54 3.76
N TRP A 310 4.47 2.75 3.77
CA TRP A 310 4.77 3.76 4.77
C TRP A 310 3.90 3.59 6.01
N ASN A 311 4.54 3.60 7.15
CA ASN A 311 3.88 3.49 8.45
C ASN A 311 3.92 4.85 9.18
N ASP A 312 3.42 5.91 8.52
CA ASP A 312 3.46 7.29 9.02
C ASP A 312 2.82 7.43 10.39
N VAL A 313 1.71 6.75 10.60
CA VAL A 313 0.96 6.77 11.86
C VAL A 313 1.34 5.60 12.76
N ARG A 314 1.30 5.82 14.07
CA ARG A 314 1.54 4.78 15.06
C ARG A 314 0.61 3.59 14.85
N VAL A 315 1.18 2.41 14.86
CA VAL A 315 0.46 1.13 14.86
C VAL A 315 0.69 0.45 16.22
N ALA A 316 -0.36 0.29 17.00
CA ALA A 316 -0.26 -0.35 18.32
C ALA A 316 -0.05 -1.87 18.20
N ASP A 317 -0.89 -2.52 17.42
CA ASP A 317 -0.76 -3.94 17.08
C ASP A 317 -0.09 -4.06 15.70
N LYS A 318 1.18 -4.45 15.69
CA LYS A 318 1.98 -4.55 14.46
C LYS A 318 1.42 -5.57 13.45
N THR A 319 0.62 -6.55 13.89
CA THR A 319 -0.03 -7.51 12.98
C THR A 319 -1.11 -6.87 12.12
N ARG A 320 -1.64 -5.72 12.54
CA ARG A 320 -2.66 -4.97 11.81
C ARG A 320 -2.13 -4.13 10.66
N THR A 321 -0.83 -3.89 10.59
CA THR A 321 -0.25 -3.06 9.52
C THR A 321 -0.61 -3.56 8.13
N PHE A 322 -0.54 -4.86 7.90
CA PHE A 322 -0.78 -5.44 6.58
C PHE A 322 -2.24 -5.35 6.14
N PRO A 323 -3.22 -5.85 6.93
CA PRO A 323 -4.62 -5.74 6.55
C PRO A 323 -5.15 -4.29 6.54
N HIS A 324 -4.61 -3.40 7.38
CA HIS A 324 -4.95 -1.97 7.34
C HIS A 324 -4.54 -1.29 6.03
N ASN A 325 -3.49 -1.77 5.39
CA ASN A 325 -2.95 -1.19 4.16
C ASN A 325 -3.18 -2.07 2.91
N GLY A 326 -3.89 -3.18 3.03
CA GLY A 326 -4.10 -4.09 1.91
C GLY A 326 -2.78 -4.60 1.30
N MET A 327 -1.81 -4.96 2.15
CA MET A 327 -0.45 -5.27 1.69
C MET A 327 -0.38 -6.50 0.80
N PRO A 328 -0.96 -7.67 1.15
CA PRO A 328 -0.84 -8.85 0.32
C PRO A 328 -1.51 -8.70 -1.04
N GLU A 329 -2.71 -8.14 -1.07
CA GLU A 329 -3.47 -7.91 -2.30
C GLU A 329 -2.81 -6.86 -3.20
N GLY A 330 -2.33 -5.77 -2.63
CA GLY A 330 -1.58 -4.74 -3.36
C GLY A 330 -0.27 -5.28 -3.93
N LEU A 331 0.45 -6.11 -3.15
CA LEU A 331 1.66 -6.78 -3.59
C LEU A 331 1.41 -7.65 -4.84
N ILE A 332 0.34 -8.45 -4.85
CA ILE A 332 0.03 -9.31 -6.00
C ILE A 332 -0.30 -8.48 -7.24
N GLY A 333 -1.10 -7.41 -7.09
CA GLY A 333 -1.38 -6.47 -8.18
C GLY A 333 -0.11 -5.89 -8.78
N PHE A 334 0.77 -5.38 -7.94
CA PHE A 334 2.07 -4.84 -8.34
C PHE A 334 3.01 -5.91 -8.93
N ALA A 335 3.06 -7.10 -8.34
CA ALA A 335 3.88 -8.20 -8.84
C ALA A 335 3.47 -8.60 -10.26
N GLN A 336 2.16 -8.67 -10.53
CA GLN A 336 1.64 -8.98 -11.86
C GLN A 336 2.05 -7.92 -12.89
N SER A 337 1.89 -6.62 -12.59
CA SER A 337 2.26 -5.54 -13.51
C SER A 337 3.78 -5.44 -13.71
N SER A 338 4.57 -5.57 -12.66
CA SER A 338 6.03 -5.49 -12.74
C SER A 338 6.70 -6.69 -13.41
N TRP A 339 6.07 -7.89 -13.32
CA TRP A 339 6.53 -9.07 -14.04
C TRP A 339 6.10 -9.06 -15.50
N GLY A 340 4.82 -8.77 -15.76
CA GLY A 340 4.24 -8.86 -17.10
C GLY A 340 4.59 -7.68 -18.01
N GLY A 341 4.78 -6.49 -17.44
CA GLY A 341 4.94 -5.27 -18.23
C GLY A 341 3.70 -4.94 -19.08
N GLY A 342 3.93 -4.28 -20.18
CA GLY A 342 2.90 -3.95 -21.16
C GLY A 342 2.60 -2.46 -21.27
N LYS A 343 1.72 -2.10 -22.21
CA LYS A 343 1.38 -0.70 -22.50
C LYS A 343 0.49 -0.01 -21.45
N GLY A 344 0.15 -0.72 -20.37
CA GLY A 344 -0.81 -0.25 -19.38
C GLY A 344 -2.24 -0.21 -19.93
N TYR A 345 -3.14 0.29 -19.13
CA TYR A 345 -4.55 0.37 -19.48
C TYR A 345 -5.04 1.81 -19.37
N GLU A 346 -5.92 2.20 -20.29
CA GLU A 346 -6.57 3.51 -20.25
C GLU A 346 -7.34 3.66 -18.92
N GLY A 347 -7.21 4.82 -18.27
CA GLY A 347 -7.87 5.10 -17.00
C GLY A 347 -7.18 4.57 -15.74
N ALA A 348 -6.03 3.91 -15.85
CA ALA A 348 -5.29 3.40 -14.68
C ALA A 348 -4.96 4.47 -13.62
N HIS A 349 -4.87 5.74 -14.00
CA HIS A 349 -4.57 6.85 -13.10
C HIS A 349 -5.81 7.60 -12.59
N THR A 350 -7.01 7.15 -12.95
CA THR A 350 -8.26 7.85 -12.54
C THR A 350 -8.82 7.36 -11.23
N TYR A 351 -8.25 6.30 -10.64
CA TYR A 351 -8.77 5.63 -9.45
C TYR A 351 -10.23 5.15 -9.58
N LEU A 352 -10.71 5.01 -10.82
CA LEU A 352 -12.01 4.42 -11.12
C LEU A 352 -11.83 3.04 -11.73
N PHE A 353 -12.72 2.14 -11.39
CA PHE A 353 -12.77 0.83 -12.04
C PHE A 353 -13.16 0.98 -13.51
N PRO A 354 -12.53 0.21 -14.41
CA PRO A 354 -12.85 0.27 -15.83
C PRO A 354 -14.27 -0.25 -16.10
N LYS A 355 -14.89 0.30 -17.15
CA LYS A 355 -16.25 -0.09 -17.55
C LYS A 355 -16.26 -1.42 -18.31
N PRO A 356 -17.33 -2.21 -18.22
CA PRO A 356 -17.54 -3.42 -19.01
C PRO A 356 -17.31 -3.21 -20.51
N GLY A 357 -16.67 -4.19 -21.17
CA GLY A 357 -16.31 -4.11 -22.58
C GLY A 357 -14.99 -3.38 -22.87
N ALA A 358 -14.36 -2.76 -21.89
CA ALA A 358 -13.00 -2.26 -22.04
C ALA A 358 -11.98 -3.40 -21.80
N GLU A 359 -10.84 -3.36 -22.49
CA GLU A 359 -9.75 -4.34 -22.30
C GLU A 359 -9.30 -4.39 -20.82
N ALA A 360 -9.21 -3.22 -20.17
CA ALA A 360 -8.89 -3.11 -18.75
C ALA A 360 -9.89 -3.83 -17.84
N TYR A 361 -11.18 -3.80 -18.15
CA TYR A 361 -12.21 -4.49 -17.37
C TYR A 361 -12.06 -6.01 -17.46
N GLU A 362 -11.88 -6.52 -18.67
CA GLU A 362 -11.69 -7.96 -18.89
C GLU A 362 -10.40 -8.46 -18.20
N ALA A 363 -9.32 -7.68 -18.29
CA ALA A 363 -8.08 -7.99 -17.61
C ALA A 363 -8.23 -7.96 -16.08
N LEU A 364 -8.89 -6.93 -15.53
CA LEU A 364 -9.11 -6.80 -14.09
C LEU A 364 -9.99 -7.93 -13.54
N THR A 365 -11.10 -8.25 -14.21
CA THR A 365 -11.99 -9.35 -13.76
C THR A 365 -11.32 -10.73 -13.85
N ALA A 366 -10.44 -10.93 -14.82
CA ALA A 366 -9.61 -12.13 -14.89
C ALA A 366 -8.55 -12.16 -13.77
N PHE A 367 -7.98 -11.01 -13.42
CA PHE A 367 -7.06 -10.87 -12.31
C PHE A 367 -7.75 -11.12 -10.97
N GLU A 368 -8.95 -10.59 -10.74
CA GLU A 368 -9.74 -10.82 -9.53
C GLU A 368 -9.99 -12.30 -9.25
N LYS A 369 -10.27 -13.09 -10.28
CA LYS A 369 -10.41 -14.56 -10.15
C LYS A 369 -9.12 -15.23 -9.66
N LYS A 370 -7.96 -14.76 -10.14
CA LYS A 370 -6.66 -15.25 -9.66
C LYS A 370 -6.41 -14.80 -8.23
N MET A 371 -6.74 -13.55 -7.89
CA MET A 371 -6.62 -13.02 -6.54
C MET A 371 -7.43 -13.82 -5.53
N SER A 372 -8.70 -14.13 -5.82
CA SER A 372 -9.54 -14.97 -4.96
C SER A 372 -8.92 -16.35 -4.74
N TYR A 373 -8.36 -16.94 -5.82
CA TYR A 373 -7.65 -18.21 -5.70
C TYR A 373 -6.41 -18.11 -4.81
N HIS A 374 -5.58 -17.08 -4.98
CA HIS A 374 -4.38 -16.86 -4.15
C HIS A 374 -4.73 -16.60 -2.68
N ARG A 375 -5.75 -15.78 -2.41
CA ARG A 375 -6.27 -15.55 -1.06
C ARG A 375 -6.62 -16.86 -0.36
N ASP A 376 -7.36 -17.73 -1.04
CA ASP A 376 -7.92 -18.95 -0.45
C ASP A 376 -6.92 -20.12 -0.38
N HIS A 377 -5.75 -20.05 -1.04
CA HIS A 377 -4.81 -21.17 -1.13
C HIS A 377 -3.39 -20.86 -0.66
N PHE A 378 -2.96 -19.60 -0.67
CA PHE A 378 -1.58 -19.22 -0.38
C PHE A 378 -1.44 -18.13 0.69
N LEU A 379 -2.52 -17.45 1.02
CA LEU A 379 -2.51 -16.28 1.90
C LEU A 379 -3.41 -16.45 3.13
N GLU A 380 -3.72 -17.67 3.54
CA GLU A 380 -4.58 -17.95 4.70
C GLU A 380 -4.05 -17.25 5.97
N ASP A 381 -2.74 -17.24 6.19
CA ASP A 381 -2.08 -16.63 7.35
C ASP A 381 -1.85 -15.10 7.24
N TRP A 382 -2.28 -14.47 6.13
CA TRP A 382 -2.02 -13.05 5.86
C TRP A 382 -3.21 -12.12 6.13
N ASN A 383 -4.34 -12.66 6.58
CA ASN A 383 -5.55 -11.89 6.87
C ASN A 383 -5.94 -10.94 5.73
N VAL A 384 -6.01 -11.46 4.50
CA VAL A 384 -6.41 -10.70 3.31
C VAL A 384 -7.84 -10.20 3.46
N ARG A 385 -8.03 -8.89 3.36
CA ARG A 385 -9.34 -8.23 3.51
C ARG A 385 -9.85 -7.73 2.16
N TRP A 386 -9.89 -8.62 1.19
CA TRP A 386 -10.28 -8.31 -0.17
C TRP A 386 -11.12 -9.43 -0.78
N VAL A 387 -12.13 -9.06 -1.58
CA VAL A 387 -12.95 -9.95 -2.41
C VAL A 387 -13.14 -9.33 -3.78
N ALA A 388 -13.43 -10.15 -4.81
CA ALA A 388 -13.72 -9.69 -6.15
C ALA A 388 -14.93 -8.74 -6.15
N ASN A 389 -14.77 -7.58 -6.77
CA ASN A 389 -15.79 -6.53 -6.70
C ASN A 389 -15.93 -5.67 -7.96
N ALA A 390 -15.11 -5.86 -8.99
CA ALA A 390 -15.13 -5.07 -10.22
C ALA A 390 -16.46 -5.14 -10.99
N ALA A 391 -17.25 -6.20 -10.79
CA ALA A 391 -18.50 -6.42 -11.52
C ALA A 391 -19.71 -5.61 -10.97
N ILE A 392 -19.56 -4.91 -9.84
CA ILE A 392 -20.65 -4.10 -9.28
C ILE A 392 -20.82 -2.85 -10.16
N GLU A 393 -22.04 -2.63 -10.64
CA GLU A 393 -22.39 -1.49 -11.48
C GLU A 393 -23.25 -0.49 -10.69
N TRP A 394 -22.96 0.79 -10.85
CA TRP A 394 -23.67 1.89 -10.21
C TRP A 394 -24.31 2.84 -11.21
N ASP A 395 -25.55 3.18 -10.98
CA ASP A 395 -26.15 4.41 -11.49
C ASP A 395 -25.85 5.52 -10.49
N ALA A 396 -25.26 6.61 -10.98
CA ALA A 396 -24.86 7.75 -10.17
C ALA A 396 -25.67 8.99 -10.55
N THR A 397 -26.13 9.74 -9.55
CA THR A 397 -26.71 11.07 -9.72
C THR A 397 -25.91 12.07 -8.91
N ILE A 398 -25.24 13.01 -9.58
CA ILE A 398 -24.38 14.03 -8.96
C ILE A 398 -25.15 15.34 -8.93
N THR A 399 -25.34 15.92 -7.75
CA THR A 399 -25.90 17.26 -7.57
C THR A 399 -24.78 18.25 -7.31
N THR A 400 -24.93 19.49 -7.79
CA THR A 400 -23.92 20.53 -7.59
C THR A 400 -24.50 21.72 -6.82
N LYS A 401 -23.65 22.39 -6.03
CA LYS A 401 -23.94 23.66 -5.38
C LYS A 401 -23.31 24.79 -6.18
N THR A 402 -24.09 25.80 -6.51
CA THR A 402 -23.55 27.04 -7.07
C THR A 402 -23.40 28.06 -5.95
N VAL A 403 -22.18 28.53 -5.72
CA VAL A 403 -21.93 29.65 -4.80
C VAL A 403 -22.13 30.95 -5.56
N LEU A 404 -23.22 31.64 -5.31
CA LEU A 404 -23.48 32.95 -5.88
C LEU A 404 -22.94 34.04 -4.95
N LYS A 405 -22.25 35.02 -5.53
CA LYS A 405 -21.83 36.21 -4.81
C LYS A 405 -22.95 37.26 -4.92
N ALA A 406 -23.71 37.44 -3.85
CA ALA A 406 -24.75 38.46 -3.78
C ALA A 406 -24.40 39.46 -2.68
N ASN A 407 -24.37 40.76 -3.03
CA ASN A 407 -24.15 41.89 -2.09
C ASN A 407 -22.84 41.78 -1.23
N GLY A 408 -21.81 41.13 -1.73
CA GLY A 408 -20.55 40.97 -0.99
C GLY A 408 -20.46 39.70 -0.13
N ASP A 409 -21.56 39.03 0.12
CA ASP A 409 -21.63 37.77 0.84
C ASP A 409 -21.77 36.58 -0.11
N PHE A 410 -21.22 35.44 0.30
CA PHE A 410 -21.40 34.19 -0.44
C PHE A 410 -22.73 33.56 -0.01
N VAL A 411 -23.65 33.39 -0.98
CA VAL A 411 -24.93 32.70 -0.78
C VAL A 411 -24.86 31.37 -1.52
N GLU A 412 -24.96 30.26 -0.80
CA GLU A 412 -25.14 28.96 -1.42
C GLU A 412 -26.54 28.90 -2.02
N ALA A 413 -26.61 28.68 -3.32
CA ALA A 413 -27.86 28.39 -4.02
C ALA A 413 -27.81 26.98 -4.55
N GLU A 414 -28.72 26.12 -4.13
CA GLU A 414 -28.99 24.87 -4.81
C GLU A 414 -29.53 25.20 -6.18
N CYS A 415 -28.74 25.04 -7.21
CA CYS A 415 -29.22 25.17 -8.58
C CYS A 415 -28.31 24.45 -9.54
N SER A 416 -28.64 23.21 -9.85
CA SER A 416 -28.26 22.64 -11.14
C SER A 416 -29.12 21.43 -11.45
N LEU A 417 -29.27 21.18 -12.74
CA LEU A 417 -29.79 19.89 -13.19
C LEU A 417 -28.82 18.80 -12.74
N PRO A 418 -29.32 17.72 -12.11
CA PRO A 418 -28.47 16.63 -11.70
C PRO A 418 -27.75 16.00 -12.90
N VAL A 419 -26.49 15.68 -12.75
CA VAL A 419 -25.69 14.97 -13.75
C VAL A 419 -25.80 13.47 -13.47
N ASN A 420 -26.29 12.71 -14.46
CA ASN A 420 -26.34 11.26 -14.39
C ASN A 420 -25.05 10.68 -14.96
N ALA A 421 -24.45 9.74 -14.22
CA ALA A 421 -23.22 9.06 -14.56
C ALA A 421 -23.30 7.56 -14.25
N LYS A 422 -22.32 6.81 -14.68
CA LYS A 422 -22.12 5.40 -14.32
C LYS A 422 -20.78 5.24 -13.63
N ALA A 423 -20.72 4.31 -12.67
CA ALA A 423 -19.47 3.87 -12.04
C ALA A 423 -19.45 2.36 -11.90
N TRP A 424 -18.29 1.78 -11.69
CA TRP A 424 -18.08 0.35 -11.51
C TRP A 424 -17.18 0.06 -10.32
N GLY A 425 -17.24 -1.17 -9.82
CA GLY A 425 -16.49 -1.63 -8.68
C GLY A 425 -17.22 -1.45 -7.34
N GLY A 426 -16.85 -2.26 -6.37
CA GLY A 426 -17.43 -2.22 -5.02
C GLY A 426 -17.08 -0.97 -4.22
N CYS A 427 -16.07 -0.22 -4.66
CA CYS A 427 -15.65 1.05 -4.11
C CYS A 427 -15.46 2.08 -5.22
N VAL A 428 -16.06 3.26 -5.07
CA VAL A 428 -16.03 4.36 -6.04
C VAL A 428 -15.33 5.57 -5.42
N ASP A 429 -14.28 6.07 -6.07
CA ASP A 429 -13.71 7.37 -5.76
C ASP A 429 -14.63 8.47 -6.35
N LEU A 430 -15.34 9.16 -5.47
CA LEU A 430 -16.34 10.15 -5.86
C LEU A 430 -15.71 11.45 -6.40
N ASN A 431 -14.48 11.77 -5.95
CA ASN A 431 -13.74 12.90 -6.52
C ASN A 431 -13.32 12.59 -7.96
N ALA A 432 -12.84 11.38 -8.22
CA ALA A 432 -12.50 10.94 -9.58
C ALA A 432 -13.75 10.89 -10.48
N LEU A 433 -14.89 10.41 -9.95
CA LEU A 433 -16.16 10.38 -10.69
C LEU A 433 -16.64 11.80 -11.08
N CYS A 434 -16.56 12.76 -10.15
CA CYS A 434 -16.87 14.16 -10.45
C CYS A 434 -15.95 14.71 -11.55
N LYS A 435 -14.65 14.49 -11.44
CA LYS A 435 -13.65 14.94 -12.41
C LYS A 435 -13.89 14.36 -13.81
N GLU A 436 -14.22 13.08 -13.92
CA GLU A 436 -14.52 12.42 -15.20
C GLU A 436 -15.76 13.03 -15.87
N ASN A 437 -16.72 13.47 -15.06
CA ASN A 437 -17.96 14.12 -15.55
C ASN A 437 -17.86 15.66 -15.66
N GLY A 438 -16.64 16.22 -15.55
CA GLY A 438 -16.40 17.66 -15.72
C GLY A 438 -16.92 18.53 -14.58
N ILE A 439 -17.16 17.94 -13.40
CA ILE A 439 -17.65 18.65 -12.21
C ILE A 439 -16.46 18.98 -11.31
N PRO A 440 -16.18 20.27 -11.05
CA PRO A 440 -15.17 20.65 -10.06
C PRO A 440 -15.54 20.13 -8.66
N GLN A 441 -14.57 19.60 -7.93
CA GLN A 441 -14.79 19.08 -6.58
C GLN A 441 -15.42 20.11 -5.64
N SER A 442 -15.06 21.40 -5.79
CA SER A 442 -15.61 22.51 -5.01
C SER A 442 -17.09 22.80 -5.26
N GLU A 443 -17.65 22.27 -6.34
CA GLU A 443 -19.04 22.47 -6.74
C GLU A 443 -19.91 21.24 -6.44
N ALA A 444 -19.31 20.06 -6.20
CA ALA A 444 -20.06 18.87 -5.85
C ALA A 444 -20.72 19.02 -4.47
N ALA A 445 -21.99 18.66 -4.36
CA ALA A 445 -22.76 18.73 -3.13
C ALA A 445 -23.07 17.35 -2.57
N ASP A 446 -23.75 16.52 -3.36
CA ASP A 446 -24.19 15.19 -3.00
C ASP A 446 -24.06 14.26 -4.20
N ILE A 447 -23.76 13.00 -3.91
CA ILE A 447 -23.84 11.92 -4.91
C ILE A 447 -24.77 10.83 -4.36
N TRP A 448 -25.69 10.42 -5.22
CA TRP A 448 -26.52 9.25 -5.00
C TRP A 448 -26.03 8.14 -5.91
N LEU A 449 -25.67 6.99 -5.31
CA LEU A 449 -25.31 5.79 -6.05
C LEU A 449 -26.41 4.75 -5.86
N SER A 450 -26.78 4.03 -6.89
CA SER A 450 -27.71 2.91 -6.78
C SER A 450 -27.22 1.70 -7.58
N THR A 451 -27.37 0.50 -7.01
CA THR A 451 -27.08 -0.78 -7.65
C THR A 451 -28.21 -1.77 -7.42
N GLU A 452 -28.39 -2.72 -8.32
CA GLU A 452 -29.45 -3.71 -8.21
C GLU A 452 -28.89 -5.10 -7.88
N ILE A 453 -29.55 -5.79 -6.95
CA ILE A 453 -29.21 -7.14 -6.53
C ILE A 453 -30.45 -8.03 -6.65
N PHE A 454 -30.32 -9.13 -7.39
CA PHE A 454 -31.37 -10.16 -7.46
C PHE A 454 -31.08 -11.29 -6.47
N VAL A 455 -32.10 -11.70 -5.72
CA VAL A 455 -32.04 -12.88 -4.87
C VAL A 455 -33.27 -13.75 -5.08
N GLU A 456 -33.08 -15.07 -5.08
CA GLU A 456 -34.19 -16.02 -5.33
C GLU A 456 -35.19 -16.10 -4.19
N ARG A 457 -34.75 -15.80 -2.96
CA ARG A 457 -35.55 -15.86 -1.73
C ARG A 457 -35.18 -14.74 -0.77
N ASP A 458 -36.06 -14.44 0.16
CA ASP A 458 -35.74 -13.52 1.25
C ASP A 458 -34.45 -13.97 1.96
N THR A 459 -33.49 -13.08 2.02
CA THR A 459 -32.18 -13.37 2.60
C THR A 459 -31.60 -12.14 3.31
N VAL A 460 -30.58 -12.35 4.13
CA VAL A 460 -29.76 -11.28 4.69
C VAL A 460 -28.31 -11.53 4.24
N ILE A 461 -27.77 -10.62 3.47
CA ILE A 461 -26.35 -10.64 3.13
C ILE A 461 -25.57 -9.76 4.10
N THR A 462 -24.25 -9.89 4.09
CA THR A 462 -23.34 -8.97 4.75
C THR A 462 -22.55 -8.20 3.72
N ALA A 463 -22.23 -6.92 3.99
CA ALA A 463 -21.44 -6.08 3.11
C ALA A 463 -20.53 -5.14 3.91
N TRP A 464 -19.31 -4.95 3.43
CA TRP A 464 -18.51 -3.81 3.85
C TRP A 464 -19.09 -2.55 3.22
N ILE A 465 -19.34 -1.56 4.06
CA ILE A 465 -19.88 -0.26 3.66
C ILE A 465 -19.03 0.83 4.30
N GLY A 466 -18.70 1.86 3.54
CA GLY A 466 -17.94 2.99 4.01
C GLY A 466 -18.01 4.17 3.04
N PHE A 467 -17.77 5.39 3.54
CA PHE A 467 -17.97 6.63 2.78
C PHE A 467 -16.75 7.53 2.76
N ASP A 468 -15.74 7.21 3.53
CA ASP A 468 -14.47 7.89 3.52
C ASP A 468 -13.33 6.87 3.60
N SER A 469 -12.22 7.19 2.98
CA SER A 469 -11.02 6.40 3.11
C SER A 469 -10.00 7.17 3.93
N PRO A 470 -9.70 6.73 5.17
CA PRO A 470 -8.77 7.45 6.01
C PRO A 470 -7.38 7.48 5.37
N SER A 471 -6.79 8.66 5.34
CA SER A 471 -5.37 8.77 5.04
C SER A 471 -4.55 8.25 6.21
N ARG A 472 -3.80 7.21 5.99
CA ARG A 472 -2.90 6.64 7.00
C ARG A 472 -1.62 7.45 7.20
N SER A 473 -1.39 8.42 6.32
CA SER A 473 -0.32 9.41 6.46
C SER A 473 -0.67 10.51 7.46
N THR A 474 -1.92 10.91 7.54
CA THR A 474 -2.31 12.11 8.32
C THR A 474 -3.37 11.85 9.40
N ARG A 475 -3.87 10.63 9.56
CA ARG A 475 -5.01 10.31 10.44
C ARG A 475 -6.24 11.18 10.17
N MET A 476 -6.57 11.37 8.93
CA MET A 476 -7.72 12.16 8.52
C MET A 476 -8.92 11.25 8.28
N SER A 477 -9.43 10.63 9.33
CA SER A 477 -10.62 9.79 9.24
C SER A 477 -11.60 10.13 10.33
N ASP A 478 -12.86 10.26 9.96
CA ASP A 478 -13.97 10.33 10.90
C ASP A 478 -14.40 8.92 11.38
N GLY A 479 -13.80 7.85 10.83
CA GLY A 479 -14.18 6.48 11.11
C GLY A 479 -15.66 6.23 10.79
N ILE A 480 -16.44 5.73 11.74
CA ILE A 480 -17.90 5.60 11.58
C ILE A 480 -18.63 6.93 11.92
N GLY A 481 -17.91 7.97 12.35
CA GLY A 481 -18.45 9.26 12.73
C GLY A 481 -19.07 9.25 14.12
N GLU A 482 -20.33 8.86 14.23
CA GLU A 482 -21.05 8.66 15.50
C GLU A 482 -21.55 7.23 15.63
N GLN A 483 -21.78 6.76 16.85
CA GLN A 483 -22.33 5.43 17.09
C GLN A 483 -23.65 5.25 16.33
N GLY A 484 -23.73 4.19 15.51
CA GLY A 484 -24.91 3.87 14.71
C GLY A 484 -25.16 4.77 13.50
N LYS A 485 -24.18 5.63 13.13
CA LYS A 485 -24.23 6.47 11.93
C LYS A 485 -23.03 6.23 11.03
N TRP A 486 -23.22 6.42 9.74
CA TRP A 486 -22.13 6.39 8.78
C TRP A 486 -21.30 7.67 8.85
N GLU A 487 -20.03 7.55 8.45
CA GLU A 487 -19.13 8.70 8.31
C GLU A 487 -19.71 9.75 7.33
N THR A 488 -19.34 10.99 7.50
CA THR A 488 -19.72 12.12 6.61
C THR A 488 -21.21 12.45 6.54
N GLY A 489 -22.04 11.86 7.41
CA GLY A 489 -23.51 12.05 7.36
C GLY A 489 -24.17 11.28 6.21
N ALA A 490 -23.51 10.26 5.70
CA ALA A 490 -24.04 9.40 4.65
C ALA A 490 -25.19 8.51 5.12
N HIS A 491 -25.98 8.00 4.17
CA HIS A 491 -27.08 7.10 4.41
C HIS A 491 -27.06 5.93 3.43
N VAL A 492 -27.54 4.79 3.89
CA VAL A 492 -27.67 3.57 3.08
C VAL A 492 -29.12 3.08 3.16
N TYR A 493 -29.70 2.82 2.00
CA TYR A 493 -31.07 2.32 1.93
C TYR A 493 -31.15 1.10 1.03
N VAL A 494 -32.11 0.23 1.34
CA VAL A 494 -32.52 -0.89 0.49
C VAL A 494 -34.00 -0.79 0.22
N SER A 495 -34.37 -0.87 -1.05
CA SER A 495 -35.76 -0.99 -1.48
C SER A 495 -35.94 -2.24 -2.33
N SER A 496 -37.08 -2.88 -2.24
CA SER A 496 -37.45 -4.02 -3.08
C SER A 496 -38.55 -3.61 -4.04
N ARG A 497 -38.49 -4.10 -5.27
CA ARG A 497 -39.59 -3.88 -6.25
C ARG A 497 -40.90 -4.48 -5.79
N SER A 498 -40.88 -5.44 -4.86
CA SER A 498 -42.07 -6.11 -4.30
C SER A 498 -42.61 -5.49 -3.00
N ALA A 499 -41.87 -4.54 -2.41
CA ALA A 499 -42.28 -3.91 -1.13
C ALA A 499 -42.26 -2.39 -1.25
N ALA A 500 -43.32 -1.74 -0.80
CA ALA A 500 -43.48 -0.28 -0.88
C ALA A 500 -42.57 0.50 0.09
N ALA A 501 -41.90 -0.19 1.02
CA ALA A 501 -41.10 0.43 2.07
C ALA A 501 -39.60 0.31 1.78
N GLN A 502 -38.90 1.43 1.95
CA GLN A 502 -37.44 1.53 1.95
C GLN A 502 -36.93 1.22 3.38
N THR A 503 -35.87 0.42 3.50
CA THR A 503 -35.24 0.09 4.77
C THR A 503 -33.90 0.80 4.84
N GLU A 504 -33.66 1.54 5.91
CA GLU A 504 -32.36 2.14 6.17
C GLU A 504 -31.43 1.13 6.83
N ILE A 505 -30.15 1.11 6.41
CA ILE A 505 -29.10 0.22 6.89
C ILE A 505 -28.12 1.04 7.74
N PHE A 506 -27.76 0.51 8.87
CA PHE A 506 -26.84 1.11 9.82
C PHE A 506 -25.54 0.31 9.95
N PRO A 507 -24.42 0.92 10.39
CA PRO A 507 -23.19 0.20 10.69
C PRO A 507 -23.43 -0.90 11.72
N ALA A 508 -22.80 -2.06 11.53
CA ALA A 508 -22.88 -3.18 12.48
C ALA A 508 -22.11 -2.89 13.77
N ALA A 509 -20.93 -2.27 13.64
CA ALA A 509 -20.10 -1.91 14.78
C ALA A 509 -20.60 -0.66 15.48
N SER A 510 -20.46 -0.62 16.80
CA SER A 510 -20.71 0.57 17.60
C SER A 510 -19.40 1.17 18.06
N TRP A 511 -19.25 2.50 17.93
CA TRP A 511 -18.15 3.21 18.56
C TRP A 511 -18.27 3.23 20.07
N ASN A 512 -17.17 2.95 20.75
CA ASN A 512 -17.15 3.02 22.21
C ASN A 512 -17.10 4.46 22.71
N GLU A 513 -16.48 5.36 21.96
CA GLU A 513 -16.33 6.78 22.30
C GLU A 513 -16.61 7.67 21.08
N PRO A 514 -17.81 8.26 20.98
CA PRO A 514 -18.15 9.21 19.93
C PRO A 514 -17.16 10.39 19.91
N GLY A 515 -16.53 10.64 18.77
CA GLY A 515 -15.58 11.74 18.61
C GLY A 515 -14.14 11.48 19.03
N ALA A 516 -13.81 10.33 19.67
CA ALA A 516 -12.44 9.97 20.04
C ALA A 516 -11.51 9.88 18.81
N TYR A 517 -12.06 9.55 17.65
CA TYR A 517 -11.34 9.40 16.39
C TYR A 517 -11.71 10.43 15.33
N ARG A 518 -12.54 11.42 15.68
CA ARG A 518 -12.83 12.51 14.78
C ARG A 518 -11.56 13.29 14.53
N TYR A 519 -11.26 13.47 13.26
CA TYR A 519 -10.29 14.38 12.70
C TYR A 519 -9.25 14.92 13.70
N HIS A 520 -8.26 14.13 14.02
CA HIS A 520 -7.07 14.63 14.65
C HIS A 520 -6.05 14.94 13.55
N HIS A 521 -5.97 16.20 13.17
CA HIS A 521 -4.83 16.74 12.45
C HIS A 521 -3.60 16.67 13.37
N GLN A 522 -3.24 15.45 13.78
CA GLN A 522 -1.98 15.20 14.43
C GLN A 522 -0.98 14.90 13.32
N THR A 523 -0.44 15.99 12.80
CA THR A 523 0.83 15.86 12.12
C THR A 523 1.73 15.06 13.06
N TRP A 524 2.41 14.08 12.54
CA TRP A 524 3.43 13.28 13.20
C TRP A 524 4.51 14.12 13.94
N HIS A 525 4.44 15.46 13.86
CA HIS A 525 5.20 16.44 14.65
C HIS A 525 4.69 16.67 16.07
N GLN A 526 3.49 16.28 16.42
CA GLN A 526 2.82 16.72 17.65
C GLN A 526 2.68 15.65 18.74
N ALA A 527 3.36 14.50 18.62
CA ALA A 527 3.28 13.47 19.65
C ALA A 527 3.86 13.90 21.00
N PRO A 528 3.06 13.98 22.09
CA PRO A 528 3.22 12.92 23.06
C PRO A 528 2.01 11.99 23.18
N ASN A 529 0.90 12.28 22.54
CA ASN A 529 -0.36 11.54 22.71
C ASN A 529 -0.91 11.00 21.38
N GLU A 530 -0.04 10.58 20.49
CA GLU A 530 -0.45 9.97 19.22
C GLU A 530 -1.25 8.69 19.47
N LEU A 531 -2.51 8.70 19.05
CA LEU A 531 -3.38 7.52 19.09
C LEU A 531 -3.13 6.64 17.86
N PRO A 532 -3.01 5.33 18.02
CA PRO A 532 -2.93 4.43 16.87
C PRO A 532 -4.28 4.32 16.17
N TYR A 533 -4.27 3.92 14.90
CA TYR A 533 -5.50 3.50 14.22
C TYR A 533 -6.09 2.24 14.85
N THR A 534 -7.41 2.15 14.81
CA THR A 534 -8.18 0.97 15.17
C THR A 534 -8.92 0.43 13.94
N ASP A 535 -9.34 -0.83 13.99
CA ASP A 535 -10.01 -1.50 12.88
C ASP A 535 -11.30 -0.80 12.45
N GLU A 536 -12.01 -0.19 13.38
CA GLU A 536 -13.28 0.51 13.11
C GLU A 536 -13.12 1.72 12.18
N GLN A 537 -11.91 2.27 12.06
CA GLN A 537 -11.64 3.39 11.15
C GLN A 537 -11.61 2.97 9.68
N PHE A 538 -11.53 1.66 9.38
CA PHE A 538 -11.39 1.14 8.03
C PHE A 538 -12.57 0.26 7.68
N PHE A 539 -13.36 0.61 6.64
CA PHE A 539 -14.56 -0.15 6.30
C PHE A 539 -14.26 -1.62 5.95
N TRP A 540 -13.12 -1.91 5.35
CA TRP A 540 -12.69 -3.29 5.02
C TRP A 540 -12.23 -4.12 6.22
N MET A 541 -12.03 -3.48 7.37
CA MET A 541 -11.66 -4.12 8.64
C MET A 541 -12.85 -4.25 9.60
N ARG A 542 -13.88 -3.45 9.41
CA ARG A 542 -15.10 -3.45 10.26
C ARG A 542 -15.87 -4.75 10.16
N GLU A 543 -16.69 -5.02 11.15
CA GLU A 543 -17.76 -5.98 11.01
C GLU A 543 -18.71 -5.52 9.88
N PRO A 544 -18.98 -6.38 8.88
CA PRO A 544 -19.83 -5.98 7.76
C PRO A 544 -21.28 -5.76 8.19
N ALA A 545 -21.92 -4.76 7.61
CA ALA A 545 -23.31 -4.45 7.86
C ALA A 545 -24.23 -5.54 7.32
N ARG A 546 -25.35 -5.78 8.03
CA ARG A 546 -26.40 -6.73 7.62
C ARG A 546 -27.39 -6.05 6.70
N VAL A 547 -27.57 -6.59 5.51
CA VAL A 547 -28.40 -6.03 4.44
C VAL A 547 -29.56 -7.00 4.14
N PRO A 548 -30.79 -6.73 4.60
CA PRO A 548 -31.93 -7.57 4.31
C PRO A 548 -32.44 -7.37 2.88
N LEU A 549 -32.55 -8.44 2.13
CA LEU A 549 -33.03 -8.46 0.76
C LEU A 549 -34.30 -9.31 0.65
N LYS A 550 -35.24 -8.88 -0.18
CA LYS A 550 -36.47 -9.59 -0.52
C LYS A 550 -36.31 -10.39 -1.80
N ALA A 551 -37.03 -11.49 -1.92
CA ALA A 551 -37.06 -12.27 -3.16
C ALA A 551 -37.35 -11.39 -4.38
N GLY A 552 -36.55 -11.54 -5.44
CA GLY A 552 -36.59 -10.69 -6.63
C GLY A 552 -35.52 -9.59 -6.62
N TRP A 553 -35.76 -8.53 -7.36
CA TRP A 553 -34.84 -7.40 -7.49
C TRP A 553 -34.93 -6.44 -6.30
N ASN A 554 -33.78 -6.09 -5.76
CA ASN A 554 -33.59 -5.11 -4.71
C ASN A 554 -32.64 -4.02 -5.20
N THR A 555 -32.94 -2.76 -4.87
CA THR A 555 -32.06 -1.63 -5.14
C THR A 555 -31.38 -1.20 -3.86
N VAL A 556 -30.06 -1.22 -3.83
CA VAL A 556 -29.24 -0.63 -2.77
C VAL A 556 -28.90 0.79 -3.18
N ILE A 557 -29.11 1.75 -2.29
CA ILE A 557 -28.91 3.17 -2.53
C ILE A 557 -27.95 3.73 -1.49
N LEU A 558 -26.91 4.42 -1.94
CA LEU A 558 -25.98 5.15 -1.09
C LEU A 558 -26.18 6.64 -1.33
N HIS A 559 -26.44 7.39 -0.27
CA HIS A 559 -26.42 8.84 -0.27
C HIS A 559 -25.09 9.30 0.31
N CYS A 560 -24.31 10.04 -0.47
CA CYS A 560 -22.94 10.43 -0.19
C CYS A 560 -22.82 11.97 -0.20
N PRO A 561 -23.12 12.66 0.92
CA PRO A 561 -22.94 14.11 0.98
C PRO A 561 -21.45 14.46 0.95
N HIS A 562 -21.10 15.51 0.21
CA HIS A 562 -19.74 16.02 0.18
C HIS A 562 -19.49 16.89 1.42
N THR A 563 -18.50 16.51 2.21
CA THR A 563 -18.03 17.31 3.35
C THR A 563 -16.65 17.88 3.02
N LEU A 564 -16.44 19.16 3.34
CA LEU A 564 -15.16 19.85 3.13
C LEU A 564 -13.99 19.25 3.94
N ASN A 565 -14.30 18.37 4.88
CA ASN A 565 -13.34 17.76 5.79
C ASN A 565 -12.83 16.39 5.33
N SER A 566 -13.38 15.83 4.25
CA SER A 566 -12.97 14.53 3.71
C SER A 566 -12.15 14.69 2.43
N PRO A 567 -10.81 14.60 2.50
CA PRO A 567 -9.98 14.65 1.29
C PRO A 567 -10.13 13.41 0.42
N ASN A 568 -10.60 12.28 1.00
CA ASN A 568 -10.74 10.98 0.34
C ASN A 568 -12.21 10.56 0.27
N TRP A 569 -12.99 11.32 -0.47
CA TRP A 569 -14.43 11.07 -0.63
C TRP A 569 -14.68 9.83 -1.49
N HIS A 570 -15.02 8.74 -0.83
CA HIS A 570 -15.31 7.44 -1.43
C HIS A 570 -16.70 6.96 -1.02
N ALA A 571 -17.23 6.02 -1.79
CA ALA A 571 -18.38 5.22 -1.39
C ALA A 571 -18.09 3.76 -1.67
N ALA A 572 -18.29 2.90 -0.68
CA ALA A 572 -18.07 1.48 -0.78
C ALA A 572 -19.32 0.69 -0.38
N PHE A 573 -19.65 -0.32 -1.19
CA PHE A 573 -20.59 -1.37 -0.87
C PHE A 573 -20.06 -2.66 -1.50
N ILE A 574 -19.51 -3.53 -0.65
CA ILE A 574 -18.85 -4.76 -1.10
C ILE A 574 -19.50 -5.93 -0.37
N PRO A 575 -20.41 -6.68 -1.02
CA PRO A 575 -20.93 -7.90 -0.46
C PRO A 575 -19.79 -8.87 -0.11
N VAL A 576 -19.78 -9.36 1.12
CA VAL A 576 -18.72 -10.22 1.65
C VAL A 576 -19.27 -11.23 2.63
N THR A 577 -18.72 -12.42 2.65
CA THR A 577 -18.96 -13.42 3.70
C THR A 577 -17.74 -13.52 4.61
N ILE A 578 -17.94 -13.35 5.92
CA ILE A 578 -16.90 -13.65 6.91
C ILE A 578 -17.08 -15.10 7.35
N ARG A 579 -16.05 -15.92 7.16
CA ARG A 579 -16.04 -17.32 7.60
C ARG A 579 -15.80 -17.42 9.12
N PRO A 580 -16.09 -18.58 9.74
CA PRO A 580 -15.90 -18.74 11.20
C PRO A 580 -14.45 -18.56 11.67
N ASP A 581 -13.47 -18.75 10.81
CA ASP A 581 -12.05 -18.52 11.07
C ASP A 581 -11.62 -17.05 10.89
N GLY A 582 -12.55 -16.17 10.51
CA GLY A 582 -12.31 -14.75 10.26
C GLY A 582 -11.86 -14.43 8.84
N SER A 583 -11.58 -15.43 7.99
CA SER A 583 -11.27 -15.21 6.59
C SER A 583 -12.48 -14.72 5.80
N VAL A 584 -12.24 -14.14 4.62
CA VAL A 584 -13.29 -13.57 3.77
C VAL A 584 -13.50 -14.38 2.49
N SER A 585 -14.70 -14.31 1.94
CA SER A 585 -15.02 -14.83 0.61
C SER A 585 -16.12 -14.00 -0.05
N GLU A 586 -16.25 -14.19 -1.34
CA GLU A 586 -17.39 -13.70 -2.11
C GLU A 586 -18.68 -14.31 -1.54
N PRO A 587 -19.79 -13.54 -1.46
CA PRO A 587 -21.06 -14.07 -1.00
C PRO A 587 -21.65 -15.02 -2.05
N THR A 588 -22.41 -16.00 -1.59
CA THR A 588 -23.32 -16.78 -2.44
C THR A 588 -24.64 -16.02 -2.49
N LEU A 589 -24.92 -15.32 -3.57
CA LEU A 589 -26.16 -14.58 -3.81
C LEU A 589 -27.24 -15.44 -4.46
#